data_ec6696cf1d1f91325f6df90ddcbc3b00
#
_entry.id   ec6696cf1d1f91325f6df90ddcbc3b00
#
_cell.length_a   1.000
_cell.length_b   1.000
_cell.length_c   1.000
_cell.angle_alpha   90.00
_cell.angle_beta   90.00
_cell.angle_gamma   90.00
#
_symmetry.space_group_name_H-M   'P 1'
#
loop_
_entity.id
_entity.type
_entity.pdbx_description
1 polymer ?
#
loop_
_entity_poly.entity_id
_entity_poly.type
_entity_poly.pdbx_seq_one_letter_code
_entity_poly.pdbx_strand_id
1 'polypeptide(L)'
;LEKNRHIKNPYLIGTRVSVNPLKNLYLGFSRTITIGGEGRREDLTTFSKAFFGALEAADNPGVSSANKDGYDYSNQLAGYDIKYDLVINDLLASFYLQEIAEDGDTSSTSPFSGYMLTFGSEIKYEVNGLLRSFIVEFTRTILDRHNSESRGRNIAYEHGTYKSGYRYRGLPIGAFIDTDSKFTQISYLREVKENQVLKTDLFYAEPNTDAVGRNIWGSAGDMFFGLKTKYKFKYPKNLSTSFVLPLSDRNLVYVDKSLSKNILG
;
A
#
# COMPACT_ATOMS: atom_id res chain seq x y z
N LEU A 1 -4.90 19.55 8.70
CA LEU A 1 -3.46 19.82 8.77
C LEU A 1 -2.93 19.31 10.10
N GLU A 2 -1.92 18.46 10.08
CA GLU A 2 -1.28 17.93 11.30
C GLU A 2 -0.54 19.07 12.02
N LYS A 3 -1.02 19.48 13.18
CA LYS A 3 -0.36 20.49 14.00
C LYS A 3 1.07 20.11 14.41
N ASN A 4 1.40 18.82 14.40
CA ASN A 4 2.67 18.27 14.87
C ASN A 4 3.54 17.68 13.73
N ARG A 5 3.28 18.01 12.46
CA ARG A 5 4.13 17.57 11.37
C ARG A 5 5.48 18.28 11.44
N HIS A 6 6.58 17.52 11.37
CA HIS A 6 7.94 18.06 11.50
C HIS A 6 8.25 19.13 10.44
N ILE A 7 7.89 18.86 9.17
CA ILE A 7 7.91 19.85 8.08
C ILE A 7 6.45 20.07 7.70
N LYS A 8 5.96 21.30 7.89
CA LYS A 8 4.57 21.65 7.59
C LYS A 8 4.41 21.93 6.10
N ASN A 9 3.23 21.60 5.57
CA ASN A 9 2.82 21.91 4.20
C ASN A 9 3.78 21.41 3.09
N PRO A 10 4.41 20.23 3.18
CA PRO A 10 5.17 19.71 2.06
C PRO A 10 4.23 19.37 0.92
N TYR A 11 4.76 19.42 -0.30
CA TYR A 11 4.06 18.95 -1.48
C TYR A 11 4.23 17.43 -1.62
N LEU A 12 3.16 16.75 -1.99
CA LEU A 12 3.19 15.36 -2.43
C LEU A 12 2.85 15.33 -3.92
N ILE A 13 3.79 14.87 -4.73
CA ILE A 13 3.66 14.74 -6.18
C ILE A 13 3.62 13.26 -6.51
N GLY A 14 2.60 12.82 -7.22
CA GLY A 14 2.46 11.46 -7.71
C GLY A 14 2.48 11.43 -9.24
N THR A 15 3.25 10.51 -9.81
CA THR A 15 3.27 10.25 -11.26
C THR A 15 3.07 8.77 -11.52
N ARG A 16 2.31 8.45 -12.59
CA ARG A 16 2.12 7.08 -13.02
C ARG A 16 2.06 7.01 -14.54
N VAL A 17 2.76 6.03 -15.08
CA VAL A 17 2.67 5.63 -16.48
C VAL A 17 2.16 4.20 -16.51
N SER A 18 1.17 3.92 -17.36
CA SER A 18 0.63 2.57 -17.56
C SER A 18 0.63 2.24 -19.03
N VAL A 19 1.05 1.04 -19.37
CA VAL A 19 1.12 0.54 -20.74
C VAL A 19 0.56 -0.88 -20.83
N ASN A 20 -0.04 -1.20 -21.98
CA ASN A 20 -0.55 -2.52 -22.30
C ASN A 20 0.23 -3.05 -23.51
N PRO A 21 1.44 -3.62 -23.30
CA PRO A 21 2.29 -4.03 -24.43
C PRO A 21 1.75 -5.23 -25.18
N LEU A 22 0.96 -6.05 -24.52
CA LEU A 22 0.31 -7.23 -25.07
C LEU A 22 -1.14 -7.30 -24.61
N LYS A 23 -1.98 -8.03 -25.34
CA LYS A 23 -3.34 -8.32 -24.87
C LYS A 23 -3.29 -8.97 -23.48
N ASN A 24 -4.08 -8.45 -22.57
CA ASN A 24 -4.20 -8.93 -21.19
C ASN A 24 -2.96 -8.72 -20.29
N LEU A 25 -1.90 -8.05 -20.75
CA LEU A 25 -0.75 -7.69 -19.94
C LEU A 25 -0.75 -6.19 -19.68
N TYR A 26 -0.73 -5.83 -18.39
CA TYR A 26 -0.72 -4.45 -17.92
C TYR A 26 0.54 -4.22 -17.12
N LEU A 27 1.28 -3.19 -17.48
CA LEU A 27 2.47 -2.74 -16.77
C LEU A 27 2.24 -1.32 -16.27
N GLY A 28 2.62 -1.05 -15.03
CA GLY A 28 2.57 0.25 -14.43
C GLY A 28 3.90 0.64 -13.82
N PHE A 29 4.26 1.91 -13.93
CA PHE A 29 5.39 2.52 -13.24
C PHE A 29 4.87 3.71 -12.47
N SER A 30 5.13 3.75 -11.17
CA SER A 30 4.65 4.78 -10.27
C SER A 30 5.81 5.39 -9.51
N ARG A 31 5.73 6.70 -9.26
CA ARG A 31 6.66 7.41 -8.40
C ARG A 31 5.92 8.45 -7.59
N THR A 32 6.28 8.58 -6.32
CA THR A 32 5.80 9.65 -5.45
C THR A 32 6.99 10.39 -4.86
N ILE A 33 6.84 11.70 -4.71
CA ILE A 33 7.88 12.60 -4.23
C ILE A 33 7.24 13.51 -3.18
N THR A 34 7.77 13.49 -1.96
CA THR A 34 7.44 14.49 -0.93
C THR A 34 8.57 15.51 -0.91
N ILE A 35 8.26 16.80 -1.15
CA ILE A 35 9.26 17.86 -1.35
C ILE A 35 8.76 19.18 -0.81
N GLY A 36 9.68 20.11 -0.51
CA GLY A 36 9.36 21.46 -0.05
C GLY A 36 8.75 21.48 1.35
N GLY A 37 7.95 22.49 1.63
CA GLY A 37 7.35 22.73 2.94
C GLY A 37 8.08 23.78 3.75
N GLU A 38 7.56 24.12 4.92
CA GLU A 38 8.05 25.19 5.76
C GLU A 38 9.55 25.03 6.10
N GLY A 39 10.35 26.02 5.71
CA GLY A 39 11.81 26.02 5.90
C GLY A 39 12.61 25.20 4.87
N ARG A 40 11.96 24.71 3.82
CA ARG A 40 12.59 23.93 2.75
C ARG A 40 12.67 24.74 1.45
N ARG A 41 13.59 24.34 0.55
CA ARG A 41 13.70 24.96 -0.77
C ARG A 41 12.51 24.57 -1.65
N GLU A 42 11.92 25.58 -2.31
CA GLU A 42 10.75 25.41 -3.21
C GLU A 42 11.00 26.03 -4.59
N ASP A 43 12.26 26.16 -4.99
CA ASP A 43 12.63 26.67 -6.31
C ASP A 43 12.49 25.61 -7.42
N LEU A 44 12.36 26.08 -8.66
CA LEU A 44 12.17 25.21 -9.82
C LEU A 44 13.34 24.23 -10.01
N THR A 45 14.56 24.62 -9.64
CA THR A 45 15.75 23.77 -9.73
C THR A 45 15.63 22.60 -8.79
N THR A 46 15.18 22.83 -7.56
CA THR A 46 14.92 21.80 -6.55
C THR A 46 13.85 20.82 -7.03
N PHE A 47 12.72 21.34 -7.54
CA PHE A 47 11.67 20.48 -8.10
C PHE A 47 12.16 19.66 -9.30
N SER A 48 12.89 20.29 -10.24
CA SER A 48 13.43 19.59 -11.40
C SER A 48 14.39 18.48 -11.03
N LYS A 49 15.28 18.75 -10.11
CA LYS A 49 16.23 17.76 -9.60
C LYS A 49 15.50 16.59 -8.93
N ALA A 50 14.55 16.84 -8.04
CA ALA A 50 13.75 15.80 -7.41
C ALA A 50 12.98 14.97 -8.45
N PHE A 51 12.37 15.64 -9.44
CA PHE A 51 11.54 14.97 -10.44
C PHE A 51 12.34 14.08 -11.39
N PHE A 52 13.54 14.51 -11.81
CA PHE A 52 14.36 13.74 -12.75
C PHE A 52 15.34 12.75 -12.08
N GLY A 53 15.23 12.51 -10.80
CA GLY A 53 16.00 11.47 -10.10
C GLY A 53 17.47 11.80 -9.83
N ALA A 54 17.90 13.02 -10.16
CA ALA A 54 19.29 13.44 -9.93
C ALA A 54 19.67 13.54 -8.43
N LEU A 55 18.73 13.26 -7.53
CA LEU A 55 18.83 13.50 -6.10
C LEU A 55 18.74 12.23 -5.23
N GLU A 56 18.53 11.08 -5.83
CA GLU A 56 18.55 9.80 -5.09
C GLU A 56 19.91 9.55 -4.42
N ALA A 57 20.95 10.18 -4.92
CA ALA A 57 22.26 10.17 -4.29
C ALA A 57 22.34 11.00 -3.00
N ALA A 58 21.32 11.81 -2.68
CA ALA A 58 21.30 12.66 -1.50
C ALA A 58 20.99 11.90 -0.21
N ASP A 59 20.15 10.87 -0.32
CA ASP A 59 19.74 10.07 0.83
C ASP A 59 20.79 9.01 1.19
N ASN A 60 21.80 8.80 0.34
CA ASN A 60 22.85 7.82 0.52
C ASN A 60 24.21 8.49 0.74
N PRO A 61 24.70 8.62 1.99
CA PRO A 61 25.97 9.31 2.29
C PRO A 61 27.20 8.75 1.57
N GLY A 62 27.08 7.55 0.97
CA GLY A 62 28.15 6.89 0.23
C GLY A 62 28.19 7.19 -1.28
N VAL A 63 27.14 7.83 -1.85
CA VAL A 63 27.04 8.12 -3.29
C VAL A 63 27.21 9.63 -3.54
N SER A 64 28.35 10.14 -3.22
CA SER A 64 28.63 11.57 -3.05
C SER A 64 28.76 12.42 -4.31
N SER A 65 28.54 11.88 -5.51
CA SER A 65 28.82 12.66 -6.72
C SER A 65 27.70 13.61 -7.16
N ALA A 66 26.45 13.36 -6.79
CA ALA A 66 25.30 14.15 -7.22
C ALA A 66 24.86 15.22 -6.20
N ASN A 67 25.15 15.06 -4.93
CA ASN A 67 24.75 15.98 -3.87
C ASN A 67 25.95 16.53 -3.09
N LYS A 68 26.63 17.49 -3.71
CA LYS A 68 27.81 18.12 -3.11
C LYS A 68 27.51 19.02 -1.90
N ASP A 69 26.25 19.38 -1.69
CA ASP A 69 25.83 20.28 -0.62
C ASP A 69 25.25 19.55 0.61
N GLY A 70 25.16 18.22 0.57
CA GLY A 70 24.65 17.40 1.66
C GLY A 70 23.18 17.68 2.02
N TYR A 71 22.44 18.35 1.12
CA TYR A 71 21.06 18.73 1.36
C TYR A 71 20.10 17.61 0.89
N ASP A 72 19.33 17.07 1.81
CA ASP A 72 18.27 16.11 1.54
C ASP A 72 17.04 16.83 0.98
N TYR A 73 16.79 16.69 -0.30
CA TYR A 73 15.77 17.48 -1.03
C TYR A 73 14.36 16.91 -0.92
N SER A 74 14.19 15.59 -0.86
CA SER A 74 12.87 14.96 -0.99
C SER A 74 12.86 13.55 -0.42
N ASN A 75 11.68 13.09 -0.04
CA ASN A 75 11.39 11.67 0.21
C ASN A 75 10.71 11.07 -1.02
N GLN A 76 11.19 9.95 -1.52
CA GLN A 76 10.75 9.38 -2.78
C GLN A 76 10.46 7.90 -2.64
N LEU A 77 9.34 7.47 -3.23
CA LEU A 77 9.02 6.07 -3.45
C LEU A 77 8.81 5.84 -4.93
N ALA A 78 9.37 4.78 -5.45
CA ALA A 78 9.18 4.40 -6.85
C ALA A 78 8.94 2.89 -6.96
N GLY A 79 8.20 2.49 -7.97
CA GLY A 79 7.95 1.08 -8.16
C GLY A 79 7.22 0.76 -9.45
N TYR A 80 6.99 -0.51 -9.61
CA TYR A 80 6.29 -1.05 -10.76
C TYR A 80 5.21 -2.03 -10.32
N ASP A 81 4.27 -2.22 -11.21
CA ASP A 81 3.26 -3.27 -11.08
C ASP A 81 3.05 -3.97 -12.42
N ILE A 82 2.72 -5.24 -12.30
CA ILE A 82 2.42 -6.13 -13.42
C ILE A 82 1.08 -6.79 -13.12
N LYS A 83 0.18 -6.79 -14.09
CA LYS A 83 -1.05 -7.57 -14.03
C LYS A 83 -1.19 -8.35 -15.34
N TYR A 84 -1.56 -9.62 -15.22
CA TYR A 84 -1.88 -10.48 -16.35
C TYR A 84 -3.25 -11.12 -16.19
N ASP A 85 -4.09 -10.99 -17.20
CA ASP A 85 -5.43 -11.54 -17.23
C ASP A 85 -5.46 -12.76 -18.16
N LEU A 86 -5.79 -13.92 -17.60
CA LEU A 86 -5.95 -15.18 -18.34
C LEU A 86 -7.44 -15.50 -18.44
N VAL A 87 -7.93 -15.61 -19.65
CA VAL A 87 -9.33 -15.97 -19.92
C VAL A 87 -9.36 -17.42 -20.43
N ILE A 88 -10.08 -18.29 -19.71
CA ILE A 88 -10.27 -19.69 -20.06
C ILE A 88 -11.78 -19.96 -20.03
N ASN A 89 -12.39 -20.09 -21.22
CA ASN A 89 -13.84 -20.17 -21.37
C ASN A 89 -14.53 -18.99 -20.66
N ASP A 90 -15.36 -19.26 -19.66
CA ASP A 90 -16.12 -18.25 -18.88
C ASP A 90 -15.40 -17.87 -17.57
N LEU A 91 -14.16 -18.29 -17.40
CA LEU A 91 -13.36 -17.98 -16.22
C LEU A 91 -12.31 -16.93 -16.58
N LEU A 92 -12.24 -15.86 -15.76
CA LEU A 92 -11.18 -14.86 -15.79
C LEU A 92 -10.28 -15.05 -14.56
N ALA A 93 -9.02 -15.41 -14.78
CA ALA A 93 -7.98 -15.44 -13.75
C ALA A 93 -7.04 -14.26 -13.94
N SER A 94 -6.93 -13.42 -12.93
CA SER A 94 -6.00 -12.28 -12.88
C SER A 94 -4.88 -12.57 -11.92
N PHE A 95 -3.64 -12.32 -12.30
CA PHE A 95 -2.45 -12.39 -11.46
C PHE A 95 -1.82 -11.01 -11.44
N TYR A 96 -1.43 -10.53 -10.27
CA TYR A 96 -0.81 -9.22 -10.13
C TYR A 96 0.31 -9.22 -9.10
N LEU A 97 1.28 -8.35 -9.35
CA LEU A 97 2.42 -8.08 -8.49
C LEU A 97 2.67 -6.58 -8.50
N GLN A 98 2.96 -6.02 -7.35
CA GLN A 98 3.44 -4.66 -7.20
C GLN A 98 4.66 -4.65 -6.29
N GLU A 99 5.69 -3.93 -6.69
CA GLU A 99 6.89 -3.69 -5.91
C GLU A 99 7.16 -2.19 -5.83
N ILE A 100 7.33 -1.68 -4.60
CA ILE A 100 7.62 -0.28 -4.31
C ILE A 100 8.90 -0.21 -3.50
N ALA A 101 9.90 0.48 -4.03
CA ALA A 101 11.14 0.79 -3.33
C ALA A 101 11.02 2.13 -2.60
N GLU A 102 11.66 2.18 -1.44
CA GLU A 102 12.06 3.39 -0.76
C GLU A 102 13.57 3.25 -0.57
N ASP A 103 14.39 4.13 -1.10
CA ASP A 103 15.86 4.01 -1.13
C ASP A 103 16.38 2.70 -1.77
N GLY A 104 16.58 2.71 -3.07
CA GLY A 104 17.09 1.54 -3.80
C GLY A 104 18.37 0.97 -3.19
N ASP A 105 18.38 -0.33 -2.91
CA ASP A 105 19.59 -1.04 -2.49
C ASP A 105 20.43 -1.41 -3.72
N THR A 106 21.39 -0.55 -4.05
CA THR A 106 22.31 -0.79 -5.17
C THR A 106 23.33 -1.90 -4.91
N SER A 107 23.42 -2.39 -3.67
CA SER A 107 24.36 -3.44 -3.28
C SER A 107 23.77 -4.85 -3.41
N SER A 108 22.46 -4.95 -3.64
CA SER A 108 21.79 -6.23 -3.83
C SER A 108 21.94 -6.75 -5.26
N THR A 109 22.27 -8.02 -5.40
CA THR A 109 22.25 -8.72 -6.69
C THR A 109 20.86 -9.21 -7.08
N SER A 110 19.89 -9.13 -6.16
CA SER A 110 18.50 -9.50 -6.42
C SER A 110 17.70 -8.32 -6.93
N PRO A 111 17.04 -8.42 -8.10
CA PRO A 111 16.17 -7.36 -8.59
C PRO A 111 14.93 -7.11 -7.71
N PHE A 112 14.66 -7.99 -6.76
CA PHE A 112 13.51 -7.94 -5.84
C PHE A 112 13.91 -7.52 -4.42
N SER A 113 15.14 -7.10 -4.20
CA SER A 113 15.64 -6.63 -2.91
C SER A 113 15.35 -5.14 -2.71
N GLY A 114 14.99 -4.76 -1.49
CA GLY A 114 14.69 -3.38 -1.14
C GLY A 114 13.28 -2.92 -1.49
N TYR A 115 12.36 -3.84 -1.73
CA TYR A 115 10.98 -3.53 -2.12
C TYR A 115 9.95 -3.94 -1.06
N MET A 116 8.95 -3.07 -0.89
CA MET A 116 7.65 -3.47 -0.38
C MET A 116 6.93 -4.26 -1.47
N LEU A 117 6.30 -5.35 -1.10
CA LEU A 117 5.72 -6.30 -2.05
C LEU A 117 4.23 -6.47 -1.81
N THR A 118 3.45 -6.41 -2.87
CA THR A 118 2.07 -6.94 -2.91
C THR A 118 1.94 -7.87 -4.09
N PHE A 119 1.44 -9.08 -3.87
CA PHE A 119 1.06 -9.97 -4.96
C PHE A 119 -0.26 -10.65 -4.65
N GLY A 120 -0.97 -11.02 -5.69
CA GLY A 120 -2.22 -11.71 -5.52
C GLY A 120 -2.76 -12.32 -6.81
N SER A 121 -3.87 -13.01 -6.64
CA SER A 121 -4.64 -13.54 -7.75
C SER A 121 -6.14 -13.37 -7.49
N GLU A 122 -6.88 -13.19 -8.55
CA GLU A 122 -8.33 -13.12 -8.54
C GLU A 122 -8.89 -14.06 -9.61
N ILE A 123 -9.84 -14.90 -9.24
CA ILE A 123 -10.59 -15.74 -10.16
C ILE A 123 -12.03 -15.27 -10.18
N LYS A 124 -12.53 -14.91 -11.37
CA LYS A 124 -13.92 -14.50 -11.61
C LYS A 124 -14.60 -15.51 -12.52
N TYR A 125 -15.81 -15.89 -12.17
CA TYR A 125 -16.67 -16.76 -12.98
C TYR A 125 -18.13 -16.49 -12.69
N GLU A 126 -19.00 -16.94 -13.56
CA GLU A 126 -20.44 -16.80 -13.39
C GLU A 126 -21.10 -18.14 -13.09
N VAL A 127 -22.10 -18.11 -12.22
CA VAL A 127 -22.99 -19.25 -11.94
C VAL A 127 -24.42 -18.76 -12.07
N ASN A 128 -25.14 -19.29 -13.01
CA ASN A 128 -26.54 -18.90 -13.32
C ASN A 128 -26.67 -17.37 -13.57
N GLY A 129 -25.71 -16.78 -14.30
CA GLY A 129 -25.68 -15.34 -14.58
C GLY A 129 -25.29 -14.44 -13.40
N LEU A 130 -24.85 -15.01 -12.29
CA LEU A 130 -24.43 -14.27 -11.10
C LEU A 130 -22.92 -14.38 -10.88
N LEU A 131 -22.26 -13.24 -10.71
CA LEU A 131 -20.81 -13.14 -10.54
C LEU A 131 -20.35 -13.80 -9.24
N ARG A 132 -19.26 -14.53 -9.35
CA ARG A 132 -18.44 -15.04 -8.24
C ARG A 132 -17.00 -14.53 -8.41
N SER A 133 -16.36 -14.16 -7.31
CA SER A 133 -14.94 -13.82 -7.31
C SER A 133 -14.27 -14.42 -6.08
N PHE A 134 -13.10 -15.00 -6.29
CA PHE A 134 -12.22 -15.48 -5.24
C PHE A 134 -10.88 -14.78 -5.38
N ILE A 135 -10.40 -14.15 -4.29
CA ILE A 135 -9.17 -13.35 -4.29
C ILE A 135 -8.27 -13.88 -3.18
N VAL A 136 -6.98 -14.04 -3.50
CA VAL A 136 -5.91 -14.25 -2.53
C VAL A 136 -4.90 -13.14 -2.72
N GLU A 137 -4.54 -12.45 -1.64
CA GLU A 137 -3.58 -11.36 -1.67
C GLU A 137 -2.62 -11.44 -0.49
N PHE A 138 -1.36 -11.14 -0.76
CA PHE A 138 -0.30 -10.99 0.24
C PHE A 138 0.35 -9.63 0.07
N THR A 139 0.61 -8.95 1.19
CA THR A 139 1.35 -7.68 1.24
C THR A 139 2.41 -7.75 2.32
N ARG A 140 3.61 -7.28 1.99
CA ARG A 140 4.73 -7.12 2.91
C ARG A 140 5.31 -5.71 2.77
N THR A 141 5.45 -5.01 3.89
CA THR A 141 6.06 -3.67 3.95
C THR A 141 7.44 -3.67 4.62
N ILE A 142 8.01 -4.84 4.87
CA ILE A 142 9.42 -5.00 5.25
C ILE A 142 10.23 -4.95 3.95
N LEU A 143 11.21 -4.05 3.87
CA LEU A 143 12.15 -4.03 2.76
C LEU A 143 13.22 -5.12 2.98
N ASP A 144 13.37 -6.02 2.02
CA ASP A 144 14.39 -7.05 2.08
C ASP A 144 15.72 -6.50 1.53
N ARG A 145 16.49 -5.84 2.38
CA ARG A 145 17.79 -5.27 2.02
C ARG A 145 18.92 -6.26 2.26
N HIS A 146 19.86 -6.33 1.30
CA HIS A 146 21.01 -7.25 1.37
C HIS A 146 20.62 -8.71 1.65
N ASN A 147 19.47 -9.15 1.10
CA ASN A 147 18.90 -10.48 1.37
C ASN A 147 18.65 -10.76 2.87
N SER A 148 18.34 -9.71 3.64
CA SER A 148 18.08 -9.81 5.08
C SER A 148 16.91 -8.90 5.47
N GLU A 149 15.84 -9.47 5.98
CA GLU A 149 14.71 -8.71 6.51
C GLU A 149 15.12 -7.78 7.65
N SER A 150 16.09 -8.17 8.47
CA SER A 150 16.52 -7.36 9.61
C SER A 150 17.16 -6.03 9.22
N ARG A 151 17.73 -5.93 8.01
CA ARG A 151 18.31 -4.68 7.48
C ARG A 151 17.30 -3.81 6.77
N GLY A 152 16.14 -4.37 6.43
CA GLY A 152 15.04 -3.66 5.75
C GLY A 152 13.94 -3.16 6.67
N ARG A 153 14.10 -3.34 8.00
CA ARG A 153 13.10 -2.93 8.98
C ARG A 153 13.15 -1.43 9.28
N ASN A 154 12.02 -0.86 9.65
CA ASN A 154 11.85 0.54 10.04
C ASN A 154 12.31 1.55 8.96
N ILE A 155 12.17 1.18 7.69
CA ILE A 155 12.55 2.00 6.55
C ILE A 155 11.30 2.37 5.74
N ALA A 156 10.44 1.40 5.44
CA ALA A 156 9.23 1.64 4.68
C ALA A 156 8.39 2.77 5.29
N TYR A 157 8.09 3.78 4.46
CA TYR A 157 7.33 4.99 4.85
C TYR A 157 8.01 5.89 5.90
N GLU A 158 9.25 5.62 6.27
CA GLU A 158 10.03 6.45 7.18
C GLU A 158 11.04 7.31 6.40
N HIS A 159 11.44 8.44 6.97
CA HIS A 159 12.43 9.33 6.35
C HIS A 159 13.15 10.18 7.38
N GLY A 160 14.46 10.38 7.19
CA GLY A 160 15.30 11.13 8.11
C GLY A 160 14.91 12.61 8.23
N THR A 161 14.61 13.24 7.12
CA THR A 161 14.24 14.67 7.04
C THR A 161 12.74 14.88 7.16
N TYR A 162 11.94 14.18 6.36
CA TYR A 162 10.48 14.24 6.44
C TYR A 162 9.96 13.28 7.50
N LYS A 163 10.29 13.55 8.77
CA LYS A 163 10.05 12.63 9.92
C LYS A 163 8.60 12.16 10.12
N SER A 164 7.63 12.81 9.49
CA SER A 164 6.26 12.30 9.45
C SER A 164 6.12 11.06 8.54
N GLY A 165 7.13 10.82 7.70
CA GLY A 165 7.14 9.73 6.75
C GLY A 165 6.09 9.88 5.65
N TYR A 166 5.83 8.80 4.92
CA TYR A 166 4.81 8.74 3.87
C TYR A 166 3.41 8.55 4.46
N ARG A 167 3.00 9.53 5.28
CA ARG A 167 1.73 9.53 6.02
C ARG A 167 1.00 10.86 5.89
N TYR A 168 -0.32 10.81 5.95
CA TYR A 168 -1.19 11.97 6.02
C TYR A 168 -2.13 11.83 7.22
N ARG A 169 -2.12 12.81 8.12
CA ARG A 169 -2.88 12.81 9.39
C ARG A 169 -2.62 11.55 10.24
N GLY A 170 -1.37 11.07 10.25
CA GLY A 170 -0.96 9.88 10.99
C GLY A 170 -1.29 8.56 10.31
N LEU A 171 -1.99 8.57 9.17
CA LEU A 171 -2.32 7.37 8.41
C LEU A 171 -1.35 7.19 7.24
N PRO A 172 -0.88 5.97 6.94
CA PRO A 172 -0.04 5.72 5.77
C PRO A 172 -0.81 6.03 4.48
N ILE A 173 -0.12 6.65 3.53
CA ILE A 173 -0.65 6.90 2.18
C ILE A 173 -0.49 5.63 1.32
N GLY A 174 0.46 4.77 1.67
CA GLY A 174 0.71 3.48 1.04
C GLY A 174 -0.16 2.34 1.59
N ALA A 175 0.45 1.19 1.88
CA ALA A 175 -0.26 0.04 2.44
C ALA A 175 -0.87 0.36 3.81
N PHE A 176 -2.12 -0.02 4.00
CA PHE A 176 -2.88 0.30 5.22
C PHE A 176 -2.29 -0.32 6.49
N ILE A 177 -1.51 -1.41 6.36
CA ILE A 177 -0.84 -2.09 7.47
C ILE A 177 0.40 -1.34 7.99
N ASP A 178 0.77 -0.21 7.33
CA ASP A 178 1.93 0.62 7.66
C ASP A 178 3.29 -0.12 7.51
N THR A 179 4.35 0.42 8.08
CA THR A 179 5.71 -0.15 8.01
C THR A 179 5.83 -1.49 8.74
N ASP A 180 6.86 -2.26 8.38
CA ASP A 180 7.29 -3.51 9.04
C ASP A 180 6.19 -4.54 9.28
N SER A 181 5.35 -4.75 8.30
CA SER A 181 4.15 -5.56 8.43
C SER A 181 4.04 -6.61 7.34
N LYS A 182 3.30 -7.70 7.67
CA LYS A 182 2.84 -8.71 6.72
C LYS A 182 1.32 -8.81 6.81
N PHE A 183 0.68 -8.97 5.68
CA PHE A 183 -0.77 -9.11 5.57
C PHE A 183 -1.12 -10.14 4.51
N THR A 184 -2.04 -11.04 4.86
CA THR A 184 -2.60 -12.02 3.92
C THR A 184 -4.10 -11.95 3.99
N GLN A 185 -4.77 -11.94 2.84
CA GLN A 185 -6.22 -11.93 2.75
C GLN A 185 -6.71 -12.96 1.75
N ILE A 186 -7.79 -13.63 2.12
CA ILE A 186 -8.61 -14.45 1.24
C ILE A 186 -9.99 -13.82 1.22
N SER A 187 -10.48 -13.48 0.04
CA SER A 187 -11.80 -12.87 -0.15
C SER A 187 -12.65 -13.74 -1.05
N TYR A 188 -13.90 -13.94 -0.66
CA TYR A 188 -14.92 -14.48 -1.51
C TYR A 188 -16.05 -13.48 -1.69
N LEU A 189 -16.35 -13.16 -2.95
CA LEU A 189 -17.44 -12.29 -3.32
C LEU A 189 -18.44 -13.08 -4.17
N ARG A 190 -19.70 -12.93 -3.86
CA ARG A 190 -20.78 -13.46 -4.70
C ARG A 190 -21.93 -12.47 -4.86
N GLU A 191 -22.43 -12.38 -6.04
CA GLU A 191 -23.78 -11.87 -6.24
C GLU A 191 -24.79 -12.91 -5.76
N VAL A 192 -25.67 -12.50 -4.88
CA VAL A 192 -26.75 -13.35 -4.34
C VAL A 192 -27.98 -13.25 -5.21
N LYS A 193 -28.25 -12.03 -5.67
CA LYS A 193 -29.30 -11.66 -6.64
C LYS A 193 -28.80 -10.45 -7.41
N GLU A 194 -29.48 -10.10 -8.47
CA GLU A 194 -29.27 -8.81 -9.14
C GLU A 194 -29.26 -7.68 -8.11
N ASN A 195 -28.20 -6.87 -8.08
CA ASN A 195 -28.01 -5.77 -7.13
C ASN A 195 -27.74 -6.16 -5.64
N GLN A 196 -27.49 -7.42 -5.33
CA GLN A 196 -27.15 -7.87 -3.98
C GLN A 196 -25.83 -8.62 -3.98
N VAL A 197 -24.85 -8.12 -3.23
CA VAL A 197 -23.50 -8.68 -3.16
C VAL A 197 -23.15 -9.04 -1.72
N LEU A 198 -22.70 -10.26 -1.52
CA LEU A 198 -22.06 -10.73 -0.28
C LEU A 198 -20.56 -10.81 -0.52
N LYS A 199 -19.76 -10.17 0.32
CA LYS A 199 -18.31 -10.32 0.37
C LYS A 199 -17.89 -10.81 1.74
N THR A 200 -17.09 -11.87 1.77
CA THR A 200 -16.47 -12.38 2.98
C THR A 200 -14.96 -12.34 2.83
N ASP A 201 -14.30 -11.71 3.76
CA ASP A 201 -12.84 -11.59 3.84
C ASP A 201 -12.36 -12.35 5.08
N LEU A 202 -11.43 -13.27 4.90
CA LEU A 202 -10.61 -13.86 5.94
C LEU A 202 -9.22 -13.25 5.82
N PHE A 203 -8.66 -12.74 6.91
CA PHE A 203 -7.35 -12.13 6.87
C PHE A 203 -6.49 -12.50 8.08
N TYR A 204 -5.19 -12.43 7.84
CA TYR A 204 -4.13 -12.54 8.83
C TYR A 204 -3.18 -11.36 8.67
N ALA A 205 -2.82 -10.72 9.78
CA ALA A 205 -1.92 -9.57 9.82
C ALA A 205 -0.89 -9.70 10.93
N GLU A 206 0.34 -9.37 10.62
CA GLU A 206 1.46 -9.19 11.53
C GLU A 206 1.96 -7.76 11.40
N PRO A 207 1.35 -6.77 12.06
CA PRO A 207 1.84 -5.40 12.06
C PRO A 207 3.05 -5.27 12.97
N ASN A 208 4.01 -4.41 12.58
CA ASN A 208 5.18 -4.08 13.37
C ASN A 208 5.93 -5.33 13.88
N THR A 209 6.38 -6.17 12.97
CA THR A 209 6.89 -7.53 13.26
C THR A 209 8.11 -7.59 14.19
N ASP A 210 8.86 -6.50 14.34
CA ASP A 210 10.00 -6.40 15.26
C ASP A 210 9.70 -5.63 16.55
N ALA A 211 8.47 -5.12 16.70
CA ALA A 211 8.02 -4.34 17.84
C ALA A 211 8.81 -3.03 18.09
N VAL A 212 9.57 -2.59 17.09
CA VAL A 212 10.38 -1.36 17.11
C VAL A 212 9.84 -0.38 16.08
N GLY A 213 10.14 0.89 16.24
CA GLY A 213 9.72 1.90 15.27
C GLY A 213 8.26 2.31 15.41
N ARG A 214 7.75 2.92 14.36
CA ARG A 214 6.44 3.56 14.35
C ARG A 214 5.49 2.80 13.41
N ASN A 215 4.45 2.22 13.98
CA ASN A 215 3.38 1.59 13.23
C ASN A 215 2.03 1.98 13.85
N ILE A 216 1.03 2.27 13.03
CA ILE A 216 -0.30 2.72 13.49
C ILE A 216 -1.13 1.62 14.16
N TRP A 217 -0.82 0.34 13.91
CA TRP A 217 -1.61 -0.80 14.37
C TRP A 217 -1.12 -1.43 15.66
N GLY A 218 0.13 -1.20 16.02
CA GLY A 218 0.65 -1.85 17.21
C GLY A 218 2.10 -1.53 17.52
N SER A 219 2.44 -1.69 18.79
CA SER A 219 3.77 -1.47 19.33
C SER A 219 4.58 -2.76 19.52
N ALA A 220 4.00 -3.94 19.32
CA ALA A 220 4.63 -5.15 19.84
C ALA A 220 4.21 -6.44 19.12
N GLY A 221 4.54 -6.62 17.85
CA GLY A 221 4.44 -7.93 17.20
C GLY A 221 3.10 -8.66 17.38
N ASP A 222 2.01 -7.91 17.52
CA ASP A 222 0.68 -8.49 17.68
C ASP A 222 0.25 -9.16 16.37
N MET A 223 -0.32 -10.34 16.46
CA MET A 223 -0.91 -11.04 15.32
C MET A 223 -2.42 -10.89 15.34
N PHE A 224 -3.01 -10.60 14.20
CA PHE A 224 -4.46 -10.46 14.06
C PHE A 224 -5.01 -11.46 13.06
N PHE A 225 -5.98 -12.23 13.51
CA PHE A 225 -6.87 -12.99 12.65
C PHE A 225 -8.23 -12.31 12.60
N GLY A 226 -8.82 -12.20 11.42
CA GLY A 226 -10.15 -11.61 11.32
C GLY A 226 -10.99 -12.20 10.21
N LEU A 227 -12.30 -12.24 10.47
CA LEU A 227 -13.33 -12.54 9.49
C LEU A 227 -14.21 -11.31 9.37
N LYS A 228 -14.34 -10.81 8.14
CA LYS A 228 -15.22 -9.68 7.83
C LYS A 228 -16.24 -10.11 6.78
N THR A 229 -17.51 -9.99 7.10
CA THR A 229 -18.57 -10.22 6.13
C THR A 229 -19.32 -8.92 5.86
N LYS A 230 -19.45 -8.57 4.60
CA LYS A 230 -20.17 -7.39 4.14
C LYS A 230 -21.28 -7.80 3.16
N TYR A 231 -22.49 -7.42 3.49
CA TYR A 231 -23.64 -7.56 2.60
C TYR A 231 -24.05 -6.20 2.07
N LYS A 232 -24.11 -6.04 0.76
CA LYS A 232 -24.44 -4.78 0.09
C LYS A 232 -25.70 -4.96 -0.76
N PHE A 233 -26.69 -4.10 -0.52
CA PHE A 233 -27.88 -3.96 -1.35
C PHE A 233 -27.76 -2.75 -2.25
N LYS A 234 -28.04 -2.90 -3.51
CA LYS A 234 -28.34 -1.78 -4.41
C LYS A 234 -29.87 -1.63 -4.49
N TYR A 235 -30.47 -0.90 -3.59
CA TYR A 235 -31.85 -0.44 -3.72
C TYR A 235 -31.91 1.05 -3.32
N PRO A 236 -32.94 1.84 -3.66
CA PRO A 236 -32.83 3.31 -3.77
C PRO A 236 -32.20 4.02 -2.54
N LYS A 237 -31.86 3.28 -1.54
CA LYS A 237 -30.98 3.71 -0.43
C LYS A 237 -29.84 2.70 -0.30
N ASN A 238 -28.62 3.12 -0.60
CA ASN A 238 -27.41 2.31 -0.41
C ASN A 238 -27.27 1.88 1.07
N LEU A 239 -27.83 0.74 1.44
CA LEU A 239 -27.67 0.15 2.75
C LEU A 239 -26.53 -0.87 2.69
N SER A 240 -25.46 -0.67 3.42
CA SER A 240 -24.43 -1.69 3.61
C SER A 240 -24.31 -2.05 5.08
N THR A 241 -24.39 -3.32 5.39
CA THR A 241 -24.14 -3.84 6.74
C THR A 241 -22.84 -4.63 6.71
N SER A 242 -21.90 -4.31 7.58
CA SER A 242 -20.66 -5.05 7.74
C SER A 242 -20.61 -5.65 9.12
N PHE A 243 -20.31 -6.95 9.22
CA PHE A 243 -19.98 -7.62 10.45
C PHE A 243 -18.49 -7.95 10.41
N VAL A 244 -17.75 -7.51 11.40
CA VAL A 244 -16.35 -7.88 11.59
C VAL A 244 -16.27 -8.71 12.84
N LEU A 245 -15.84 -9.96 12.72
CA LEU A 245 -15.53 -10.83 13.84
C LEU A 245 -13.99 -10.90 13.93
N PRO A 246 -13.35 -10.11 14.77
CA PRO A 246 -11.94 -10.30 15.04
C PRO A 246 -11.79 -11.54 15.91
N LEU A 247 -11.04 -12.50 15.43
CA LEU A 247 -10.56 -13.63 16.21
C LEU A 247 -9.10 -13.30 16.57
N SER A 248 -8.88 -12.54 17.64
CA SER A 248 -7.55 -12.33 18.20
C SER A 248 -7.46 -13.01 19.57
N ASP A 249 -6.28 -13.42 19.97
CA ASP A 249 -6.00 -13.93 21.32
C ASP A 249 -6.28 -12.90 22.43
N ARG A 250 -6.55 -11.67 22.07
CA ARG A 250 -7.01 -10.59 22.96
C ARG A 250 -8.42 -10.20 22.51
N ASN A 251 -9.42 -10.56 23.31
CA ASN A 251 -10.86 -10.34 23.18
C ASN A 251 -11.28 -8.94 22.70
N LEU A 252 -10.97 -8.55 21.49
CA LEU A 252 -11.45 -7.33 20.86
C LEU A 252 -12.51 -7.68 19.82
N VAL A 253 -13.76 -7.67 20.25
CA VAL A 253 -14.92 -7.76 19.36
C VAL A 253 -15.18 -6.36 18.78
N TYR A 254 -14.73 -6.10 17.58
CA TYR A 254 -15.13 -4.90 16.84
C TYR A 254 -16.38 -5.21 16.02
N VAL A 255 -17.52 -4.70 16.44
CA VAL A 255 -18.74 -4.67 15.62
C VAL A 255 -18.87 -3.28 15.02
N ASP A 256 -18.41 -3.10 13.78
CA ASP A 256 -18.67 -1.86 13.05
C ASP A 256 -20.05 -1.93 12.39
N LYS A 257 -21.02 -1.24 12.99
CA LYS A 257 -22.33 -0.98 12.38
C LYS A 257 -22.28 0.37 11.68
N SER A 258 -21.68 0.44 10.50
CA SER A 258 -21.83 1.62 9.67
C SER A 258 -23.20 1.62 8.96
N LEU A 259 -24.18 2.21 9.59
CA LEU A 259 -25.42 2.63 8.96
C LEU A 259 -25.16 3.98 8.29
N SER A 260 -24.78 4.01 7.02
CA SER A 260 -24.78 5.24 6.26
C SER A 260 -26.19 5.55 5.81
N LYS A 261 -26.92 6.36 6.59
CA LYS A 261 -28.12 7.05 6.14
C LYS A 261 -27.69 8.28 5.35
N ASN A 262 -27.62 8.20 4.04
CA ASN A 262 -27.68 9.40 3.23
C ASN A 262 -29.15 9.82 3.16
N ILE A 263 -29.52 10.75 4.04
CA ILE A 263 -30.73 11.53 3.93
C ILE A 263 -30.34 12.70 3.03
N LEU A 264 -30.68 12.61 1.76
CA LEU A 264 -30.85 13.79 0.95
C LEU A 264 -32.35 14.02 0.87
N GLY A 265 -32.77 15.12 1.53
CA GLY A 265 -34.05 15.72 1.32
C GLY A 265 -34.14 16.43 -0.03
#